data_f099e9fb9709d59199aa59f77f9373b7
#
_entry.id   f099e9fb9709d59199aa59f77f9373b7
#
_cell.length_a   1.000
_cell.length_b   1.000
_cell.length_c   1.000
_cell.angle_alpha   90.00
_cell.angle_beta   90.00
_cell.angle_gamma   90.00
#
_symmetry.space_group_name_H-M   'P 1'
#
loop_
_entity.id
_entity.type
_entity.pdbx_description
1 polymer ?
#
loop_
_entity_poly.entity_id
_entity_poly.type
_entity_poly.pdbx_seq_one_letter_code
_entity_poly.pdbx_strand_id
1 'polypeptide(L)'
;MNSGVIVAGAGPAGRALAHRLVGAGVAVTLVDRSPDRVWRSTFACWSDELPDWIDPSAIAARTERVGVAGRDLEEVARGYTVFDTPGLQRSLSLDGVATVAARVVEIDGARVHLDNGTVLTGDAVVDSRGALPHDAPRQTAYGIVVGARTAEPILAGHEAMLMDWRGGAADRRSLPSFLYVVPLGGGEYLLEETCLAGYPALGLDELKRRLDARLGGMPTEVLRVEHVDFPLTGSSPQPWRDRTFRFGAAGGFKNPTTGYSVATSLMCTDAVVDALAAGRDPAVDLWPSSARAVHNLRLRGLSALLRLSPSQTIAFFEAFFAMPVAAQRSYLSGRDDLTGTMGAMTRVITAVDMRTRAVVARGAMSTPAWAGDTD
;
A
#
# COMPACT_ATOMS: atom_id res chain seq x y z
N MET A 1 -2.85 36.50 10.96
CA MET A 1 -2.16 35.20 11.09
C MET A 1 -2.31 34.55 9.74
N ASN A 2 -1.21 34.25 9.04
CA ASN A 2 -1.32 33.50 7.78
C ASN A 2 -1.92 32.14 8.11
N SER A 3 -3.15 31.93 7.68
CA SER A 3 -3.81 30.66 7.75
C SER A 3 -3.18 29.78 6.67
N GLY A 4 -2.30 28.88 7.06
CA GLY A 4 -1.61 27.99 6.12
C GLY A 4 -2.41 26.73 5.82
N VAL A 5 -1.72 25.68 5.36
CA VAL A 5 -2.32 24.37 5.08
C VAL A 5 -2.41 23.56 6.37
N ILE A 6 -3.56 22.97 6.65
CA ILE A 6 -3.73 22.01 7.73
C ILE A 6 -3.63 20.60 7.14
N VAL A 7 -2.69 19.79 7.66
CA VAL A 7 -2.54 18.37 7.33
C VAL A 7 -3.02 17.54 8.51
N ALA A 8 -4.06 16.76 8.33
CA ALA A 8 -4.59 15.87 9.35
C ALA A 8 -4.01 14.46 9.17
N GLY A 9 -3.21 14.01 10.13
CA GLY A 9 -2.54 12.70 10.15
C GLY A 9 -1.03 12.78 9.89
N ALA A 10 -0.22 12.23 10.82
CA ALA A 10 1.24 12.19 10.78
C ALA A 10 1.79 10.82 10.31
N GLY A 11 1.03 10.09 9.50
CA GLY A 11 1.52 8.91 8.78
C GLY A 11 2.48 9.30 7.64
N PRO A 12 3.05 8.31 6.90
CA PRO A 12 4.03 8.58 5.84
C PRO A 12 3.60 9.65 4.83
N ALA A 13 2.37 9.59 4.34
CA ALA A 13 1.85 10.55 3.38
C ALA A 13 1.71 11.98 3.97
N GLY A 14 1.08 12.10 5.15
CA GLY A 14 0.86 13.42 5.75
C GLY A 14 2.16 14.06 6.23
N ARG A 15 3.09 13.27 6.80
CA ARG A 15 4.38 13.77 7.24
C ARG A 15 5.25 14.20 6.06
N ALA A 16 5.28 13.42 4.97
CA ALA A 16 5.96 13.80 3.73
C ALA A 16 5.39 15.11 3.15
N LEU A 17 4.06 15.21 3.11
CA LEU A 17 3.42 16.43 2.63
C LEU A 17 3.76 17.64 3.49
N ALA A 18 3.69 17.53 4.82
CA ALA A 18 4.02 18.63 5.73
C ALA A 18 5.48 19.06 5.58
N HIS A 19 6.41 18.09 5.50
CA HIS A 19 7.83 18.36 5.28
C HIS A 19 8.09 19.12 3.97
N ARG A 20 7.49 18.66 2.86
CA ARG A 20 7.70 19.26 1.55
C ARG A 20 7.02 20.62 1.40
N LEU A 21 5.85 20.82 2.03
CA LEU A 21 5.17 22.13 2.05
C LEU A 21 6.02 23.20 2.75
N VAL A 22 6.61 22.88 3.91
CA VAL A 22 7.54 23.81 4.59
C VAL A 22 8.75 24.11 3.72
N GLY A 23 9.32 23.09 3.06
CA GLY A 23 10.42 23.28 2.10
C GLY A 23 10.06 24.19 0.93
N ALA A 24 8.78 24.27 0.56
CA ALA A 24 8.24 25.19 -0.45
C ALA A 24 7.83 26.57 0.13
N GLY A 25 8.09 26.84 1.40
CA GLY A 25 7.75 28.12 2.06
C GLY A 25 6.28 28.27 2.45
N VAL A 26 5.51 27.19 2.45
CA VAL A 26 4.09 27.18 2.84
C VAL A 26 3.98 26.95 4.36
N ALA A 27 3.19 27.79 5.06
CA ALA A 27 2.90 27.59 6.48
C ALA A 27 2.05 26.32 6.66
N VAL A 28 2.43 25.44 7.59
CA VAL A 28 1.77 24.14 7.80
C VAL A 28 1.45 23.94 9.28
N THR A 29 0.22 23.45 9.52
CA THR A 29 -0.19 22.87 10.81
C THR A 29 -0.46 21.40 10.61
N LEU A 30 0.32 20.52 11.24
CA LEU A 30 0.11 19.07 11.26
C LEU A 30 -0.66 18.68 12.51
N VAL A 31 -1.77 17.97 12.33
CA VAL A 31 -2.62 17.52 13.43
C VAL A 31 -2.63 15.99 13.46
N ASP A 32 -2.21 15.42 14.56
CA ASP A 32 -2.29 13.97 14.80
C ASP A 32 -2.46 13.71 16.31
N ARG A 33 -3.11 12.63 16.67
CA ARG A 33 -3.23 12.23 18.07
C ARG A 33 -1.88 12.00 18.74
N SER A 34 -0.89 11.55 17.97
CA SER A 34 0.46 11.23 18.43
C SER A 34 1.46 11.50 17.30
N PRO A 35 1.77 12.78 16.99
CA PRO A 35 2.58 13.16 15.83
C PRO A 35 4.00 12.59 15.86
N ASP A 36 4.53 12.32 17.08
CA ASP A 36 5.87 11.79 17.29
C ASP A 36 5.90 10.26 17.46
N ARG A 37 4.75 9.58 17.28
CA ARG A 37 4.70 8.13 17.37
C ARG A 37 5.64 7.49 16.35
N VAL A 38 6.57 6.66 16.83
CA VAL A 38 7.48 5.90 15.97
C VAL A 38 6.71 4.93 15.08
N TRP A 39 6.95 4.99 13.79
CA TRP A 39 6.40 4.02 12.84
C TRP A 39 7.13 2.69 13.00
N ARG A 40 6.38 1.60 12.98
CA ARG A 40 6.91 0.25 13.23
C ARG A 40 6.71 -0.72 12.08
N SER A 41 5.79 -0.41 11.16
CA SER A 41 5.51 -1.26 10.03
C SER A 41 6.63 -1.21 9.01
N THR A 42 6.97 -2.34 8.43
CA THR A 42 7.89 -2.40 7.30
C THR A 42 7.22 -1.81 6.07
N PHE A 43 7.86 -0.84 5.43
CA PHE A 43 7.45 -0.28 4.16
C PHE A 43 8.44 -0.66 3.08
N ALA A 44 7.91 -1.03 1.92
CA ALA A 44 8.71 -1.36 0.76
C ALA A 44 8.00 -0.93 -0.53
N CYS A 45 8.76 -0.82 -1.61
CA CYS A 45 8.26 -0.44 -2.92
C CYS A 45 9.20 -0.91 -4.03
N TRP A 46 8.75 -0.81 -5.26
CA TRP A 46 9.65 -0.95 -6.40
C TRP A 46 10.63 0.23 -6.43
N SER A 47 11.90 -0.06 -6.70
CA SER A 47 12.97 0.96 -6.63
C SER A 47 12.77 2.12 -7.61
N ASP A 48 12.07 1.88 -8.71
CA ASP A 48 11.73 2.88 -9.71
C ASP A 48 10.48 3.72 -9.37
N GLU A 49 9.91 3.51 -8.18
CA GLU A 49 8.81 4.30 -7.62
C GLU A 49 9.30 5.29 -6.54
N LEU A 50 10.60 5.38 -6.31
CA LEU A 50 11.14 6.32 -5.33
C LEU A 50 11.32 7.70 -5.95
N PRO A 51 10.78 8.77 -5.34
CA PRO A 51 11.12 10.12 -5.78
C PRO A 51 12.58 10.48 -5.39
N ASP A 52 13.21 11.32 -6.21
CA ASP A 52 14.63 11.67 -6.08
C ASP A 52 14.97 12.39 -4.76
N TRP A 53 13.96 12.99 -4.11
CA TRP A 53 14.14 13.71 -2.85
C TRP A 53 14.18 12.81 -1.60
N ILE A 54 13.99 11.51 -1.76
CA ILE A 54 14.09 10.58 -0.62
C ILE A 54 15.55 10.50 -0.16
N ASP A 55 15.77 10.77 1.12
CA ASP A 55 17.08 10.65 1.74
C ASP A 55 17.60 9.21 1.66
N PRO A 56 18.81 8.96 1.15
CA PRO A 56 19.40 7.62 1.11
C PRO A 56 19.44 6.90 2.46
N SER A 57 19.53 7.65 3.58
CA SER A 57 19.50 7.07 4.94
C SER A 57 18.13 6.48 5.33
N ALA A 58 17.07 6.76 4.56
CA ALA A 58 15.76 6.15 4.71
C ALA A 58 15.68 4.75 4.10
N ILE A 59 16.75 4.25 3.47
CA ILE A 59 16.75 2.96 2.78
C ILE A 59 17.48 1.92 3.62
N ALA A 60 16.79 0.88 4.02
CA ALA A 60 17.36 -0.27 4.74
C ALA A 60 18.05 -1.25 3.80
N ALA A 61 17.41 -1.55 2.67
CA ALA A 61 17.94 -2.48 1.69
C ALA A 61 17.41 -2.20 0.28
N ARG A 62 18.20 -2.54 -0.73
CA ARG A 62 17.80 -2.58 -2.15
C ARG A 62 18.19 -3.90 -2.74
N THR A 63 17.30 -4.47 -3.54
CA THR A 63 17.58 -5.65 -4.37
C THR A 63 17.41 -5.26 -5.83
N GLU A 64 18.16 -5.85 -6.73
CA GLU A 64 17.99 -5.62 -8.16
C GLU A 64 16.90 -6.51 -8.76
N ARG A 65 16.62 -7.62 -8.10
CA ARG A 65 15.70 -8.66 -8.54
C ARG A 65 14.95 -9.24 -7.35
N VAL A 66 13.78 -9.79 -7.62
CA VAL A 66 12.99 -10.50 -6.59
C VAL A 66 12.52 -11.84 -7.11
N GLY A 67 12.50 -12.85 -6.24
CA GLY A 67 11.88 -14.13 -6.52
C GLY A 67 10.35 -14.07 -6.39
N VAL A 68 9.66 -14.80 -7.23
CA VAL A 68 8.23 -15.10 -7.12
C VAL A 68 8.03 -16.59 -7.37
N ALA A 69 7.14 -17.23 -6.65
CA ALA A 69 6.91 -18.65 -6.82
C ALA A 69 5.41 -18.98 -6.80
N GLY A 70 4.95 -19.50 -7.92
CA GLY A 70 3.70 -20.23 -8.04
C GLY A 70 3.95 -21.72 -7.83
N ARG A 71 3.87 -22.51 -8.90
CA ARG A 71 4.36 -23.89 -8.93
C ARG A 71 5.88 -23.93 -9.07
N ASP A 72 6.38 -23.06 -9.95
CA ASP A 72 7.80 -22.89 -10.23
C ASP A 72 8.30 -21.58 -9.61
N LEU A 73 9.59 -21.51 -9.37
CA LEU A 73 10.29 -20.33 -8.89
C LEU A 73 10.76 -19.52 -10.10
N GLU A 74 10.36 -18.27 -10.16
CA GLU A 74 10.72 -17.32 -11.22
C GLU A 74 11.39 -16.08 -10.63
N GLU A 75 12.12 -15.36 -11.45
CA GLU A 75 12.80 -14.13 -11.09
C GLU A 75 12.21 -12.95 -11.85
N VAL A 76 11.87 -11.89 -11.12
CA VAL A 76 11.44 -10.61 -11.69
C VAL A 76 12.62 -9.65 -11.68
N ALA A 77 13.11 -9.27 -12.87
CA ALA A 77 14.22 -8.33 -13.05
C ALA A 77 13.74 -6.87 -12.86
N ARG A 78 13.27 -6.56 -11.65
CA ARG A 78 12.85 -5.22 -11.24
C ARG A 78 13.32 -4.98 -9.81
N GLY A 79 14.03 -3.88 -9.59
CA GLY A 79 14.57 -3.54 -8.28
C GLY A 79 13.48 -3.31 -7.24
N TYR A 80 13.75 -3.72 -6.02
CA TYR A 80 12.86 -3.58 -4.88
C TYR A 80 13.59 -2.94 -3.70
N THR A 81 12.95 -1.98 -3.06
CA THR A 81 13.52 -1.18 -1.98
C THR A 81 12.71 -1.36 -0.71
N VAL A 82 13.39 -1.64 0.38
CA VAL A 82 12.83 -1.67 1.73
C VAL A 82 13.32 -0.45 2.50
N PHE A 83 12.40 0.26 3.13
CA PHE A 83 12.74 1.44 3.92
C PHE A 83 13.27 1.05 5.32
N ASP A 84 14.28 1.77 5.80
CA ASP A 84 14.46 1.98 7.23
C ASP A 84 13.31 2.88 7.70
N THR A 85 12.23 2.28 8.18
CA THR A 85 11.00 3.01 8.52
C THR A 85 11.26 4.12 9.55
N PRO A 86 12.03 3.91 10.64
CA PRO A 86 12.46 5.00 11.51
C PRO A 86 13.34 6.03 10.80
N GLY A 87 14.23 5.61 9.91
CA GLY A 87 15.07 6.49 9.09
C GLY A 87 14.23 7.38 8.16
N LEU A 88 13.25 6.77 7.46
CA LEU A 88 12.29 7.53 6.65
C LEU A 88 11.52 8.55 7.50
N GLN A 89 11.08 8.17 8.69
CA GLN A 89 10.38 9.09 9.58
C GLN A 89 11.27 10.25 10.03
N ARG A 90 12.55 10.01 10.32
CA ARG A 90 13.51 11.05 10.70
C ARG A 90 13.83 11.97 9.53
N SER A 91 14.04 11.43 8.32
CA SER A 91 14.34 12.24 7.13
C SER A 91 13.20 13.19 6.75
N LEU A 92 11.95 12.83 7.06
CA LEU A 92 10.79 13.70 6.94
C LEU A 92 10.65 14.58 8.20
N SER A 93 11.62 15.47 8.44
CA SER A 93 11.62 16.39 9.59
C SER A 93 10.34 17.23 9.63
N LEU A 94 9.88 17.53 10.84
CA LEU A 94 8.81 18.48 11.11
C LEU A 94 9.32 19.86 11.55
N ASP A 95 10.59 20.15 11.31
CA ASP A 95 11.15 21.47 11.58
C ASP A 95 10.40 22.53 10.76
N GLY A 96 9.94 23.58 11.42
CA GLY A 96 9.09 24.61 10.82
C GLY A 96 7.61 24.24 10.65
N VAL A 97 7.20 23.05 11.01
CA VAL A 97 5.79 22.62 11.04
C VAL A 97 5.20 22.90 12.42
N ALA A 98 4.07 23.62 12.47
CA ALA A 98 3.28 23.71 13.70
C ALA A 98 2.59 22.37 13.96
N THR A 99 2.90 21.70 15.07
CA THR A 99 2.30 20.39 15.42
C THR A 99 1.25 20.53 16.50
N VAL A 100 0.12 19.87 16.32
CA VAL A 100 -0.98 19.80 17.29
C VAL A 100 -1.26 18.35 17.64
N ALA A 101 -0.98 17.96 18.89
CA ALA A 101 -1.27 16.64 19.42
C ALA A 101 -2.72 16.54 19.87
N ALA A 102 -3.63 16.20 18.93
CA ALA A 102 -5.05 16.05 19.17
C ALA A 102 -5.69 15.13 18.14
N ARG A 103 -6.84 14.56 18.48
CA ARG A 103 -7.63 13.75 17.54
C ARG A 103 -8.53 14.65 16.73
N VAL A 104 -8.45 14.54 15.41
CA VAL A 104 -9.41 15.17 14.49
C VAL A 104 -10.73 14.41 14.55
N VAL A 105 -11.80 15.09 14.96
CA VAL A 105 -13.16 14.53 15.05
C VAL A 105 -13.88 14.73 13.73
N GLU A 106 -13.81 15.95 13.17
CA GLU A 106 -14.52 16.33 11.95
C GLU A 106 -13.68 17.29 11.12
N ILE A 107 -13.85 17.22 9.80
CA ILE A 107 -13.31 18.20 8.84
C ILE A 107 -14.51 18.75 8.07
N ASP A 108 -14.72 20.07 8.15
CA ASP A 108 -15.75 20.78 7.42
C ASP A 108 -15.13 21.93 6.61
N GLY A 109 -14.91 21.68 5.32
CA GLY A 109 -14.23 22.60 4.42
C GLY A 109 -12.84 22.99 4.93
N ALA A 110 -12.65 24.26 5.26
CA ALA A 110 -11.40 24.82 5.78
C ALA A 110 -11.22 24.67 7.31
N ARG A 111 -12.17 24.00 8.00
CA ARG A 111 -12.17 23.87 9.45
C ARG A 111 -11.89 22.43 9.87
N VAL A 112 -11.10 22.29 10.92
CA VAL A 112 -10.76 21.01 11.55
C VAL A 112 -11.17 21.07 13.01
N HIS A 113 -12.11 20.22 13.41
CA HIS A 113 -12.62 20.12 14.77
C HIS A 113 -11.84 19.03 15.52
N LEU A 114 -11.35 19.37 16.70
CA LEU A 114 -10.53 18.51 17.55
C LEU A 114 -11.32 17.98 18.74
N ASP A 115 -10.91 16.84 19.28
CA ASP A 115 -11.56 16.17 20.43
C ASP A 115 -11.50 16.98 21.73
N ASN A 116 -10.60 17.96 21.82
CA ASN A 116 -10.51 18.90 22.95
C ASN A 116 -11.38 20.16 22.79
N GLY A 117 -12.25 20.22 21.78
CA GLY A 117 -13.14 21.34 21.48
C GLY A 117 -12.49 22.46 20.66
N THR A 118 -11.20 22.40 20.38
CA THR A 118 -10.51 23.40 19.53
C THR A 118 -10.97 23.27 18.08
N VAL A 119 -11.13 24.39 17.40
CA VAL A 119 -11.38 24.46 15.96
C VAL A 119 -10.21 25.19 15.31
N LEU A 120 -9.53 24.51 14.40
CA LEU A 120 -8.49 25.10 13.57
C LEU A 120 -9.09 25.53 12.23
N THR A 121 -8.61 26.63 11.67
CA THR A 121 -9.01 27.10 10.34
C THR A 121 -7.75 27.33 9.50
N GLY A 122 -7.73 26.81 8.29
CA GLY A 122 -6.63 26.95 7.34
C GLY A 122 -7.10 27.47 5.99
N ASP A 123 -6.16 27.81 5.11
CA ASP A 123 -6.47 28.14 3.70
C ASP A 123 -6.87 26.90 2.91
N ALA A 124 -6.30 25.76 3.28
CA ALA A 124 -6.66 24.43 2.77
C ALA A 124 -6.51 23.37 3.88
N VAL A 125 -7.26 22.29 3.75
CA VAL A 125 -7.19 21.12 4.64
C VAL A 125 -6.94 19.87 3.79
N VAL A 126 -5.94 19.07 4.20
CA VAL A 126 -5.64 17.76 3.60
C VAL A 126 -5.86 16.67 4.63
N ASP A 127 -6.76 15.74 4.35
CA ASP A 127 -7.01 14.58 5.22
C ASP A 127 -6.07 13.41 4.85
N SER A 128 -5.05 13.20 5.68
CA SER A 128 -4.06 12.11 5.56
C SER A 128 -4.13 11.10 6.71
N ARG A 129 -5.27 10.99 7.41
CA ARG A 129 -5.44 10.16 8.61
C ARG A 129 -5.38 8.65 8.36
N GLY A 130 -5.17 8.22 7.14
CA GLY A 130 -5.19 6.81 6.77
C GLY A 130 -6.61 6.31 6.49
N ALA A 131 -6.75 5.01 6.22
CA ALA A 131 -8.06 4.42 5.98
C ALA A 131 -8.84 4.36 7.30
N LEU A 132 -9.98 5.04 7.35
CA LEU A 132 -10.92 4.90 8.45
C LEU A 132 -11.49 3.47 8.47
N PRO A 133 -11.82 2.92 9.65
CA PRO A 133 -12.49 1.62 9.73
C PRO A 133 -13.79 1.64 8.92
N HIS A 134 -13.93 0.72 8.00
CA HIS A 134 -15.15 0.50 7.22
C HIS A 134 -15.20 -0.96 6.78
N ASP A 135 -16.36 -1.43 6.41
CA ASP A 135 -16.55 -2.77 5.87
C ASP A 135 -15.97 -2.86 4.46
N ALA A 136 -14.85 -3.57 4.34
CA ALA A 136 -14.07 -3.64 3.11
C ALA A 136 -13.22 -4.92 3.07
N PRO A 137 -12.86 -5.40 1.88
CA PRO A 137 -11.81 -6.40 1.73
C PRO A 137 -10.52 -5.93 2.39
N ARG A 138 -9.84 -6.85 3.05
CA ARG A 138 -8.64 -6.55 3.83
C ARG A 138 -7.44 -7.36 3.34
N GLN A 139 -6.27 -6.78 3.52
CA GLN A 139 -5.00 -7.50 3.54
C GLN A 139 -4.62 -7.73 4.99
N THR A 140 -4.24 -8.97 5.30
CA THR A 140 -3.76 -9.34 6.63
C THR A 140 -2.46 -10.11 6.50
N ALA A 141 -1.54 -9.92 7.45
CA ALA A 141 -0.31 -10.69 7.49
C ALA A 141 0.21 -10.87 8.92
N TYR A 142 0.92 -11.97 9.12
CA TYR A 142 1.69 -12.25 10.32
C TYR A 142 3.15 -12.42 9.94
N GLY A 143 4.00 -11.55 10.44
CA GLY A 143 5.42 -11.52 10.15
C GLY A 143 6.31 -11.70 11.38
N ILE A 144 7.48 -12.27 11.17
CA ILE A 144 8.56 -12.35 12.13
C ILE A 144 9.84 -11.78 11.50
N VAL A 145 10.62 -11.08 12.30
CA VAL A 145 11.96 -10.65 11.92
C VAL A 145 12.98 -11.64 12.49
N VAL A 146 13.86 -12.11 11.63
CA VAL A 146 14.88 -13.12 11.97
C VAL A 146 16.23 -12.71 11.38
N GLY A 147 17.30 -13.36 11.85
CA GLY A 147 18.64 -13.19 11.26
C GLY A 147 18.80 -13.92 9.92
N ALA A 148 19.80 -13.52 9.14
CA ALA A 148 20.14 -14.05 7.79
C ALA A 148 20.22 -15.59 7.77
N ARG A 149 20.81 -16.20 8.80
CA ARG A 149 20.96 -17.66 8.89
C ARG A 149 19.63 -18.41 8.79
N THR A 150 18.53 -17.83 9.28
CA THR A 150 17.18 -18.40 9.18
C THR A 150 16.54 -18.11 7.83
N ALA A 151 16.79 -16.93 7.24
CA ALA A 151 16.14 -16.49 6.01
C ALA A 151 16.79 -17.08 4.73
N GLU A 152 18.12 -17.20 4.68
CA GLU A 152 18.87 -17.63 3.49
C GLU A 152 18.39 -18.95 2.88
N PRO A 153 18.13 -20.04 3.65
CA PRO A 153 17.61 -21.27 3.07
C PRO A 153 16.26 -21.13 2.38
N ILE A 154 15.42 -20.19 2.88
CA ILE A 154 14.08 -19.93 2.37
C ILE A 154 14.14 -19.12 1.07
N LEU A 155 15.08 -18.19 0.97
CA LEU A 155 15.31 -17.34 -0.20
C LEU A 155 15.81 -18.12 -1.42
N ALA A 156 16.33 -19.33 -1.23
CA ALA A 156 16.80 -20.21 -2.31
C ALA A 156 17.77 -19.52 -3.30
N GLY A 157 18.62 -18.62 -2.81
CA GLY A 157 19.59 -17.86 -3.61
C GLY A 157 19.08 -16.51 -4.15
N HIS A 158 17.84 -16.14 -3.92
CA HIS A 158 17.32 -14.81 -4.25
C HIS A 158 17.61 -13.80 -3.12
N GLU A 159 17.68 -12.52 -3.48
CA GLU A 159 17.87 -11.44 -2.50
C GLU A 159 16.61 -11.13 -1.69
N ALA A 160 15.44 -11.33 -2.31
CA ALA A 160 14.13 -11.18 -1.70
C ALA A 160 13.13 -12.12 -2.39
N MET A 161 12.08 -12.51 -1.68
CA MET A 161 10.95 -13.28 -2.18
C MET A 161 9.67 -12.45 -2.05
N LEU A 162 9.11 -12.00 -3.18
CA LEU A 162 7.96 -11.12 -3.16
C LEU A 162 6.65 -11.88 -2.90
N MET A 163 6.49 -13.07 -3.51
CA MET A 163 5.31 -13.92 -3.36
C MET A 163 5.69 -15.38 -3.53
N ASP A 164 5.73 -16.15 -2.47
CA ASP A 164 5.87 -17.61 -2.55
C ASP A 164 4.57 -18.29 -2.14
N TRP A 165 3.82 -18.76 -3.12
CA TRP A 165 2.55 -19.47 -2.94
C TRP A 165 2.72 -20.94 -2.59
N ARG A 166 3.92 -21.50 -2.68
CA ARG A 166 4.19 -22.90 -2.37
C ARG A 166 3.95 -23.17 -0.89
N GLY A 167 3.18 -24.20 -0.56
CA GLY A 167 2.87 -24.55 0.83
C GLY A 167 1.85 -23.63 1.54
N GLY A 168 1.36 -22.57 0.89
CA GLY A 168 0.46 -21.58 1.51
C GLY A 168 -1.01 -21.96 1.60
N ALA A 169 -1.43 -23.12 1.07
CA ALA A 169 -2.83 -23.56 1.12
C ALA A 169 -2.91 -25.04 1.53
N ALA A 170 -3.22 -25.28 2.78
CA ALA A 170 -3.49 -26.63 3.26
C ALA A 170 -4.90 -27.13 2.88
N ASP A 171 -5.86 -26.25 2.59
CA ASP A 171 -7.23 -26.57 2.24
C ASP A 171 -7.68 -25.82 0.97
N ARG A 172 -8.29 -26.55 0.02
CA ARG A 172 -8.84 -26.00 -1.22
C ARG A 172 -10.01 -25.03 -1.00
N ARG A 173 -10.57 -24.98 0.20
CA ARG A 173 -11.70 -24.11 0.58
C ARG A 173 -11.27 -22.84 1.33
N SER A 174 -10.04 -22.81 1.82
CA SER A 174 -9.51 -21.66 2.55
C SER A 174 -8.90 -20.63 1.60
N LEU A 175 -8.93 -19.34 1.97
CA LEU A 175 -8.21 -18.30 1.21
C LEU A 175 -6.74 -18.65 1.11
N PRO A 176 -6.09 -18.41 -0.04
CA PRO A 176 -4.65 -18.63 -0.18
C PRO A 176 -3.87 -17.57 0.58
N SER A 177 -2.67 -17.94 1.02
CA SER A 177 -1.66 -17.03 1.53
C SER A 177 -0.31 -17.34 0.89
N PHE A 178 0.58 -16.40 0.91
CA PHE A 178 1.95 -16.54 0.39
C PHE A 178 2.96 -16.05 1.40
N LEU A 179 4.18 -16.54 1.28
CA LEU A 179 5.32 -16.04 2.04
C LEU A 179 5.97 -14.88 1.31
N TYR A 180 6.19 -13.81 2.04
CA TYR A 180 6.97 -12.64 1.65
C TYR A 180 8.24 -12.61 2.49
N VAL A 181 9.42 -12.45 1.85
CA VAL A 181 10.71 -12.39 2.54
C VAL A 181 11.53 -11.25 1.98
N VAL A 182 11.87 -10.29 2.83
CA VAL A 182 12.67 -9.13 2.42
C VAL A 182 13.76 -8.79 3.42
N PRO A 183 14.93 -8.31 2.95
CA PRO A 183 15.98 -7.82 3.81
C PRO A 183 15.58 -6.49 4.47
N LEU A 184 15.94 -6.34 5.74
CA LEU A 184 15.73 -5.11 6.53
C LEU A 184 17.03 -4.34 6.79
N GLY A 185 18.14 -4.76 6.19
CA GLY A 185 19.48 -4.27 6.51
C GLY A 185 20.06 -4.96 7.75
N GLY A 186 21.37 -4.75 8.00
CA GLY A 186 22.03 -5.29 9.20
C GLY A 186 22.02 -6.82 9.36
N GLY A 187 21.68 -7.57 8.31
CA GLY A 187 21.54 -9.03 8.38
C GLY A 187 20.18 -9.52 8.91
N GLU A 188 19.22 -8.62 9.05
CA GLU A 188 17.85 -8.93 9.45
C GLU A 188 16.93 -9.09 8.24
N TYR A 189 15.93 -9.97 8.37
CA TYR A 189 14.93 -10.26 7.34
C TYR A 189 13.54 -10.35 7.95
N LEU A 190 12.56 -9.78 7.26
CA LEU A 190 11.14 -10.03 7.53
C LEU A 190 10.70 -11.28 6.77
N LEU A 191 10.10 -12.24 7.49
CA LEU A 191 9.38 -13.39 6.94
C LEU A 191 7.91 -13.20 7.28
N GLU A 192 7.05 -13.04 6.27
CA GLU A 192 5.66 -12.70 6.49
C GLU A 192 4.71 -13.59 5.69
N GLU A 193 3.81 -14.28 6.37
CA GLU A 193 2.72 -15.02 5.74
C GLU A 193 1.55 -14.07 5.52
N THR A 194 1.20 -13.85 4.26
CA THR A 194 0.28 -12.79 3.83
C THR A 194 -0.95 -13.34 3.13
N CYS A 195 -2.14 -12.97 3.61
CA CYS A 195 -3.39 -13.05 2.86
C CYS A 195 -3.54 -11.75 2.06
N LEU A 196 -3.32 -11.82 0.75
CA LEU A 196 -3.32 -10.64 -0.12
C LEU A 196 -4.64 -9.88 -0.10
N ALA A 197 -5.74 -10.61 -0.20
CA ALA A 197 -7.08 -10.04 -0.20
C ALA A 197 -8.10 -11.08 0.30
N GLY A 198 -8.94 -10.68 1.24
CA GLY A 198 -10.03 -11.50 1.75
C GLY A 198 -11.20 -10.66 2.22
N TYR A 199 -12.41 -11.24 2.14
CA TYR A 199 -13.66 -10.66 2.63
C TYR A 199 -14.61 -11.75 3.12
N PRO A 200 -14.50 -12.13 4.40
CA PRO A 200 -13.49 -11.73 5.38
C PRO A 200 -12.08 -12.24 5.03
N ALA A 201 -11.05 -11.57 5.55
CA ALA A 201 -9.66 -11.98 5.39
C ALA A 201 -9.28 -13.09 6.41
N LEU A 202 -8.12 -13.73 6.19
CA LEU A 202 -7.58 -14.68 7.16
C LEU A 202 -7.19 -13.95 8.46
N GLY A 203 -7.51 -14.54 9.60
CA GLY A 203 -7.10 -14.03 10.90
C GLY A 203 -5.61 -14.23 11.16
N LEU A 204 -5.04 -13.41 12.06
CA LEU A 204 -3.61 -13.45 12.39
C LEU A 204 -3.17 -14.79 12.97
N ASP A 205 -4.00 -15.45 13.77
CA ASP A 205 -3.69 -16.78 14.34
C ASP A 205 -3.55 -17.84 13.25
N GLU A 206 -4.40 -17.80 12.23
CA GLU A 206 -4.31 -18.70 11.09
C GLU A 206 -3.05 -18.44 10.27
N LEU A 207 -2.69 -17.17 10.04
CA LEU A 207 -1.48 -16.80 9.32
C LEU A 207 -0.23 -17.21 10.10
N LYS A 208 -0.22 -17.03 11.42
CA LYS A 208 0.84 -17.51 12.29
C LYS A 208 1.02 -19.03 12.19
N ARG A 209 -0.09 -19.77 12.25
CA ARG A 209 -0.06 -21.24 12.12
C ARG A 209 0.47 -21.68 10.76
N ARG A 210 0.14 -20.97 9.69
CA ARG A 210 0.65 -21.25 8.34
C ARG A 210 2.13 -20.95 8.22
N LEU A 211 2.59 -19.83 8.77
CA LEU A 211 4.01 -19.50 8.83
C LEU A 211 4.79 -20.57 9.58
N ASP A 212 4.32 -20.98 10.76
CA ASP A 212 4.92 -22.05 11.55
C ASP A 212 5.03 -23.36 10.75
N ALA A 213 3.94 -23.77 10.11
CA ALA A 213 3.93 -24.98 9.28
C ALA A 213 4.88 -24.88 8.09
N ARG A 214 4.96 -23.72 7.44
CA ARG A 214 5.85 -23.45 6.30
C ARG A 214 7.33 -23.53 6.69
N LEU A 215 7.66 -23.03 7.89
CA LEU A 215 9.03 -23.03 8.41
C LEU A 215 9.43 -24.38 9.04
N GLY A 216 8.50 -25.33 9.18
CA GLY A 216 8.75 -26.59 9.88
C GLY A 216 8.93 -26.43 11.39
N GLY A 217 8.33 -25.41 11.96
CA GLY A 217 8.44 -24.94 13.34
C GLY A 217 8.93 -23.50 13.43
N MET A 218 8.45 -22.74 14.40
CA MET A 218 8.92 -21.37 14.61
C MET A 218 10.42 -21.35 14.98
N PRO A 219 11.20 -20.39 14.43
CA PRO A 219 12.59 -20.22 14.81
C PRO A 219 12.73 -19.97 16.31
N THR A 220 13.82 -20.46 16.90
CA THR A 220 14.13 -20.22 18.32
C THR A 220 14.47 -18.77 18.63
N GLU A 221 14.93 -18.03 17.63
CA GLU A 221 15.27 -16.61 17.73
C GLU A 221 14.39 -15.79 16.80
N VAL A 222 13.43 -15.06 17.36
CA VAL A 222 12.58 -14.09 16.69
C VAL A 222 12.89 -12.73 17.30
N LEU A 223 13.41 -11.82 16.49
CA LEU A 223 13.84 -10.48 16.94
C LEU A 223 12.64 -9.56 17.15
N ARG A 224 11.63 -9.66 16.29
CA ARG A 224 10.42 -8.83 16.31
C ARG A 224 9.28 -9.56 15.63
N VAL A 225 8.06 -9.27 16.06
CA VAL A 225 6.81 -9.71 15.39
C VAL A 225 6.14 -8.50 14.76
N GLU A 226 5.61 -8.68 13.57
CA GLU A 226 4.85 -7.67 12.84
C GLU A 226 3.47 -8.19 12.47
N HIS A 227 2.45 -7.36 12.65
CA HIS A 227 1.07 -7.68 12.27
C HIS A 227 0.59 -6.65 11.26
N VAL A 228 0.00 -7.13 10.19
CA VAL A 228 -0.62 -6.30 9.15
C VAL A 228 -2.12 -6.60 9.11
N ASP A 229 -2.93 -5.55 9.16
CA ASP A 229 -4.37 -5.63 8.97
C ASP A 229 -4.91 -4.27 8.54
N PHE A 230 -5.20 -4.12 7.26
CA PHE A 230 -5.75 -2.88 6.72
C PHE A 230 -6.75 -3.12 5.57
N PRO A 231 -7.73 -2.20 5.40
CA PRO A 231 -8.65 -2.28 4.27
C PRO A 231 -7.94 -1.98 2.95
N LEU A 232 -8.23 -2.75 1.90
CA LEU A 232 -7.66 -2.57 0.57
C LEU A 232 -8.26 -1.40 -0.19
N THR A 233 -9.47 -0.98 0.16
CA THR A 233 -10.13 0.19 -0.44
C THR A 233 -10.03 1.41 0.46
N GLY A 234 -10.25 2.59 -0.09
CA GLY A 234 -10.54 3.80 0.68
C GLY A 234 -11.98 3.80 1.17
N SER A 235 -12.31 4.70 2.11
CA SER A 235 -13.68 4.90 2.59
C SER A 235 -14.59 5.56 1.54
N SER A 236 -14.02 6.14 0.48
CA SER A 236 -14.75 6.69 -0.66
C SER A 236 -14.39 5.92 -1.93
N PRO A 237 -15.38 5.45 -2.70
CA PRO A 237 -15.14 4.80 -3.99
C PRO A 237 -14.69 5.79 -5.07
N GLN A 238 -14.95 7.09 -4.87
CA GLN A 238 -14.62 8.17 -5.79
C GLN A 238 -13.94 9.33 -5.05
N PRO A 239 -12.69 9.16 -4.58
CA PRO A 239 -12.01 10.14 -3.73
C PRO A 239 -11.83 11.52 -4.39
N TRP A 240 -11.93 11.61 -5.71
CA TRP A 240 -11.94 12.88 -6.46
C TRP A 240 -13.23 13.69 -6.35
N ARG A 241 -14.27 13.15 -5.70
CA ARG A 241 -15.55 13.84 -5.44
C ARG A 241 -15.72 14.23 -3.98
N ASP A 242 -14.79 13.85 -3.12
CA ASP A 242 -14.86 14.19 -1.72
C ASP A 242 -14.72 15.70 -1.53
N ARG A 243 -15.47 16.27 -0.59
CA ARG A 243 -15.43 17.70 -0.27
C ARG A 243 -14.06 18.14 0.26
N THR A 244 -13.41 17.28 1.02
CA THR A 244 -12.06 17.50 1.52
C THR A 244 -11.11 16.64 0.74
N PHE A 245 -10.04 17.23 0.21
CA PHE A 245 -9.00 16.46 -0.46
C PHE A 245 -8.35 15.48 0.53
N ARG A 246 -8.39 14.20 0.18
CA ARG A 246 -7.75 13.14 0.96
C ARG A 246 -6.46 12.72 0.27
N PHE A 247 -5.42 12.49 1.07
CA PHE A 247 -4.10 12.11 0.59
C PHE A 247 -3.61 10.84 1.28
N GLY A 248 -2.80 10.05 0.56
CA GLY A 248 -2.32 8.76 1.06
C GLY A 248 -3.35 7.64 0.95
N ALA A 249 -3.30 6.67 1.84
CA ALA A 249 -4.14 5.47 1.77
C ALA A 249 -5.65 5.77 1.80
N ALA A 250 -6.08 6.80 2.54
CA ALA A 250 -7.47 7.23 2.60
C ALA A 250 -7.94 7.92 1.31
N GLY A 251 -7.03 8.55 0.58
CA GLY A 251 -7.30 9.32 -0.63
C GLY A 251 -7.29 8.50 -1.92
N GLY A 252 -7.31 7.18 -1.85
CA GLY A 252 -7.28 6.31 -3.04
C GLY A 252 -5.90 6.17 -3.69
N PHE A 253 -4.82 6.56 -2.99
CA PHE A 253 -3.43 6.38 -3.44
C PHE A 253 -2.89 4.96 -3.19
N LYS A 254 -3.69 4.12 -2.57
CA LYS A 254 -3.43 2.70 -2.41
C LYS A 254 -3.86 1.93 -3.66
N ASN A 255 -3.00 1.05 -4.16
CA ASN A 255 -3.40 0.09 -5.16
C ASN A 255 -4.25 -1.01 -4.49
N PRO A 256 -5.55 -1.13 -4.81
CA PRO A 256 -6.44 -2.05 -4.10
C PRO A 256 -6.12 -3.53 -4.34
N THR A 257 -5.31 -3.87 -5.34
CA THR A 257 -4.93 -5.26 -5.63
C THR A 257 -3.61 -5.70 -4.97
N THR A 258 -2.83 -4.75 -4.43
CA THR A 258 -1.54 -5.04 -3.79
C THR A 258 -1.40 -4.45 -2.38
N GLY A 259 -2.23 -3.47 -2.03
CA GLY A 259 -2.10 -2.75 -0.76
C GLY A 259 -1.02 -1.67 -0.73
N TYR A 260 -0.17 -1.55 -1.75
CA TYR A 260 0.90 -0.55 -1.80
C TYR A 260 0.34 0.87 -1.89
N SER A 261 0.82 1.75 -1.03
CA SER A 261 0.36 3.15 -0.96
C SER A 261 1.46 4.15 -0.66
N VAL A 262 2.54 3.73 0.02
CA VAL A 262 3.58 4.65 0.50
C VAL A 262 4.30 5.28 -0.67
N ALA A 263 4.87 4.50 -1.59
CA ALA A 263 5.57 5.02 -2.76
C ALA A 263 4.69 5.93 -3.62
N THR A 264 3.46 5.51 -3.93
CA THR A 264 2.52 6.34 -4.69
C THR A 264 2.26 7.68 -4.00
N SER A 265 2.12 7.67 -2.66
CA SER A 265 1.94 8.91 -1.90
C SER A 265 3.17 9.80 -1.96
N LEU A 266 4.37 9.23 -1.77
CA LEU A 266 5.63 9.97 -1.83
C LEU A 266 5.86 10.59 -3.21
N MET A 267 5.62 9.83 -4.28
CA MET A 267 5.73 10.32 -5.67
C MET A 267 4.75 11.44 -6.01
N CYS A 268 3.55 11.39 -5.44
CA CYS A 268 2.53 12.41 -5.68
C CYS A 268 2.66 13.64 -4.77
N THR A 269 3.57 13.62 -3.79
CA THR A 269 3.68 14.68 -2.79
C THR A 269 3.98 16.04 -3.42
N ASP A 270 4.94 16.13 -4.35
CA ASP A 270 5.32 17.39 -4.96
C ASP A 270 4.18 18.00 -5.81
N ALA A 271 3.40 17.18 -6.50
CA ALA A 271 2.23 17.65 -7.23
C ALA A 271 1.15 18.22 -6.29
N VAL A 272 0.99 17.64 -5.09
CA VAL A 272 0.10 18.20 -4.04
C VAL A 272 0.65 19.53 -3.53
N VAL A 273 1.96 19.61 -3.28
CA VAL A 273 2.64 20.85 -2.83
C VAL A 273 2.45 21.95 -3.85
N ASP A 274 2.72 21.70 -5.12
CA ASP A 274 2.59 22.68 -6.21
C ASP A 274 1.14 23.18 -6.36
N ALA A 275 0.16 22.29 -6.25
CA ALA A 275 -1.24 22.67 -6.31
C ALA A 275 -1.62 23.58 -5.12
N LEU A 276 -1.27 23.19 -3.89
CA LEU A 276 -1.59 23.95 -2.68
C LEU A 276 -0.85 25.28 -2.63
N ALA A 277 0.42 25.33 -3.00
CA ALA A 277 1.20 26.57 -3.06
C ALA A 277 0.64 27.58 -4.08
N ALA A 278 0.01 27.07 -5.14
CA ALA A 278 -0.67 27.88 -6.15
C ALA A 278 -2.16 28.17 -5.82
N GLY A 279 -2.65 27.77 -4.63
CA GLY A 279 -4.05 27.93 -4.24
C GLY A 279 -5.05 27.11 -5.07
N ARG A 280 -4.59 26.01 -5.68
CA ARG A 280 -5.42 25.11 -6.50
C ARG A 280 -5.85 23.87 -5.73
N ASP A 281 -6.96 23.27 -6.14
CA ASP A 281 -7.38 21.96 -5.61
C ASP A 281 -6.49 20.83 -6.16
N PRO A 282 -5.72 20.11 -5.31
CA PRO A 282 -4.87 19.02 -5.74
C PRO A 282 -5.65 17.87 -6.43
N ALA A 283 -6.94 17.72 -6.14
CA ALA A 283 -7.74 16.67 -6.76
C ALA A 283 -7.83 16.84 -8.28
N VAL A 284 -7.77 18.06 -8.79
CA VAL A 284 -7.80 18.34 -10.25
C VAL A 284 -6.59 17.74 -10.95
N ASP A 285 -5.40 18.00 -10.39
CA ASP A 285 -4.13 17.56 -10.99
C ASP A 285 -3.90 16.05 -10.79
N LEU A 286 -4.29 15.53 -9.63
CA LEU A 286 -4.02 14.13 -9.26
C LEU A 286 -5.07 13.14 -9.76
N TRP A 287 -6.25 13.59 -10.14
CA TRP A 287 -7.32 12.73 -10.61
C TRP A 287 -7.80 13.07 -12.04
N PRO A 288 -6.89 13.11 -13.05
CA PRO A 288 -7.34 13.17 -14.44
C PRO A 288 -8.20 11.95 -14.79
N SER A 289 -8.91 12.01 -15.90
CA SER A 289 -9.82 10.94 -16.34
C SER A 289 -9.15 9.57 -16.45
N SER A 290 -7.90 9.53 -16.90
CA SER A 290 -7.08 8.32 -16.95
C SER A 290 -6.83 7.72 -15.56
N ALA A 291 -6.43 8.52 -14.57
CA ALA A 291 -6.21 8.05 -13.20
C ALA A 291 -7.49 7.51 -12.55
N ARG A 292 -8.64 8.19 -12.79
CA ARG A 292 -9.97 7.71 -12.34
C ARG A 292 -10.32 6.36 -12.99
N ALA A 293 -10.06 6.22 -14.28
CA ALA A 293 -10.30 4.98 -15.00
C ALA A 293 -9.41 3.83 -14.50
N VAL A 294 -8.12 4.07 -14.29
CA VAL A 294 -7.18 3.08 -13.71
C VAL A 294 -7.62 2.67 -12.30
N HIS A 295 -8.00 3.63 -11.45
CA HIS A 295 -8.51 3.34 -10.11
C HIS A 295 -9.74 2.40 -10.17
N ASN A 296 -10.71 2.72 -11.01
CA ASN A 296 -11.90 1.88 -11.19
C ASN A 296 -11.56 0.48 -11.74
N LEU A 297 -10.61 0.38 -12.68
CA LEU A 297 -10.14 -0.92 -13.18
C LEU A 297 -9.49 -1.76 -12.08
N ARG A 298 -8.68 -1.15 -11.23
CA ARG A 298 -8.04 -1.84 -10.09
C ARG A 298 -9.06 -2.29 -9.03
N LEU A 299 -10.11 -1.52 -8.76
CA LEU A 299 -11.22 -1.96 -7.91
C LEU A 299 -11.95 -3.18 -8.50
N ARG A 300 -12.18 -3.20 -9.81
CA ARG A 300 -12.72 -4.37 -10.51
C ARG A 300 -11.76 -5.56 -10.46
N GLY A 301 -10.46 -5.30 -10.55
CA GLY A 301 -9.42 -6.31 -10.35
C GLY A 301 -9.48 -6.95 -8.96
N LEU A 302 -9.65 -6.15 -7.90
CA LEU A 302 -9.87 -6.65 -6.55
C LEU A 302 -11.14 -7.51 -6.47
N SER A 303 -12.26 -7.06 -7.06
CA SER A 303 -13.50 -7.86 -7.14
C SER A 303 -13.29 -9.21 -7.82
N ALA A 304 -12.46 -9.26 -8.83
CA ALA A 304 -12.12 -10.51 -9.51
C ALA A 304 -11.25 -11.41 -8.63
N LEU A 305 -10.19 -10.86 -7.99
CA LEU A 305 -9.30 -11.61 -7.10
C LEU A 305 -10.06 -12.31 -5.96
N LEU A 306 -11.01 -11.61 -5.34
CA LEU A 306 -11.82 -12.16 -4.24
C LEU A 306 -12.73 -13.34 -4.62
N ARG A 307 -12.91 -13.60 -5.91
CA ARG A 307 -13.72 -14.72 -6.43
C ARG A 307 -12.90 -15.90 -6.92
N LEU A 308 -11.58 -15.74 -7.00
CA LEU A 308 -10.70 -16.81 -7.43
C LEU A 308 -10.58 -17.88 -6.33
N SER A 309 -10.61 -19.14 -6.73
CA SER A 309 -10.20 -20.24 -5.85
C SER A 309 -8.68 -20.17 -5.62
N PRO A 310 -8.14 -20.83 -4.58
CA PRO A 310 -6.71 -20.83 -4.31
C PRO A 310 -5.86 -21.21 -5.52
N SER A 311 -6.22 -22.25 -6.25
CA SER A 311 -5.49 -22.68 -7.45
C SER A 311 -5.59 -21.68 -8.60
N GLN A 312 -6.73 -21.00 -8.74
CA GLN A 312 -6.90 -19.93 -9.74
C GLN A 312 -6.10 -18.68 -9.37
N THR A 313 -5.99 -18.37 -8.07
CA THR A 313 -5.16 -17.25 -7.60
C THR A 313 -3.70 -17.50 -7.95
N ILE A 314 -3.17 -18.69 -7.68
CA ILE A 314 -1.78 -19.05 -8.02
C ILE A 314 -1.57 -18.94 -9.54
N ALA A 315 -2.44 -19.56 -10.34
CA ALA A 315 -2.34 -19.51 -11.80
C ALA A 315 -2.45 -18.06 -12.36
N PHE A 316 -3.26 -17.23 -11.71
CA PHE A 316 -3.37 -15.82 -12.07
C PHE A 316 -2.05 -15.06 -11.82
N PHE A 317 -1.40 -15.28 -10.69
CA PHE A 317 -0.13 -14.61 -10.38
C PHE A 317 1.02 -15.20 -11.18
N GLU A 318 1.06 -16.50 -11.47
CA GLU A 318 1.99 -17.08 -12.45
C GLU A 318 1.87 -16.36 -13.80
N ALA A 319 0.66 -16.24 -14.34
CA ALA A 319 0.41 -15.52 -15.59
C ALA A 319 0.79 -14.03 -15.51
N PHE A 320 0.60 -13.39 -14.35
CA PHE A 320 0.95 -12.00 -14.12
C PHE A 320 2.47 -11.79 -14.15
N PHE A 321 3.23 -12.60 -13.42
CA PHE A 321 4.68 -12.44 -13.35
C PHE A 321 5.42 -12.95 -14.58
N ALA A 322 4.82 -13.85 -15.37
CA ALA A 322 5.33 -14.24 -16.68
C ALA A 322 5.22 -13.12 -17.75
N MET A 323 4.50 -12.03 -17.48
CA MET A 323 4.45 -10.89 -18.39
C MET A 323 5.77 -10.12 -18.41
N PRO A 324 6.08 -9.42 -19.53
CA PRO A 324 7.20 -8.47 -19.54
C PRO A 324 7.11 -7.47 -18.38
N VAL A 325 8.23 -7.15 -17.74
CA VAL A 325 8.32 -6.23 -16.58
C VAL A 325 7.64 -4.88 -16.86
N ALA A 326 7.72 -4.36 -18.10
CA ALA A 326 7.03 -3.14 -18.49
C ALA A 326 5.50 -3.24 -18.33
N ALA A 327 4.90 -4.39 -18.66
CA ALA A 327 3.45 -4.59 -18.47
C ALA A 327 3.09 -4.74 -16.98
N GLN A 328 3.92 -5.44 -16.21
CA GLN A 328 3.76 -5.53 -14.76
C GLN A 328 3.82 -4.12 -14.13
N ARG A 329 4.80 -3.30 -14.54
CA ARG A 329 4.97 -1.92 -14.07
C ARG A 329 3.75 -1.05 -14.38
N SER A 330 3.21 -1.10 -15.59
CA SER A 330 2.00 -0.35 -15.97
C SER A 330 0.82 -0.66 -15.02
N TYR A 331 0.62 -1.94 -14.67
CA TYR A 331 -0.47 -2.34 -13.78
C TYR A 331 -0.19 -1.99 -12.32
N LEU A 332 1.02 -2.28 -11.82
CA LEU A 332 1.36 -2.12 -10.41
C LEU A 332 1.55 -0.64 -10.04
N SER A 333 2.25 0.13 -10.90
CA SER A 333 2.79 1.45 -10.61
C SER A 333 2.16 2.57 -11.42
N GLY A 334 1.70 2.29 -12.65
CA GLY A 334 1.10 3.28 -13.55
C GLY A 334 -0.24 3.78 -13.05
N ARG A 335 -0.24 4.88 -12.29
CA ARG A 335 -1.44 5.43 -11.66
C ARG A 335 -2.44 5.99 -12.68
N ASP A 336 -1.95 6.52 -13.79
CA ASP A 336 -2.71 7.14 -14.89
C ASP A 336 -2.45 6.50 -16.26
N ASP A 337 -1.68 5.41 -16.28
CA ASP A 337 -1.42 4.64 -17.50
C ASP A 337 -2.59 3.68 -17.79
N LEU A 338 -3.67 4.24 -18.34
CA LEU A 338 -4.86 3.48 -18.69
C LEU A 338 -4.57 2.41 -19.77
N THR A 339 -3.82 2.78 -20.80
CA THR A 339 -3.51 1.87 -21.91
C THR A 339 -2.65 0.69 -21.47
N GLY A 340 -1.58 0.96 -20.72
CA GLY A 340 -0.72 -0.07 -20.19
C GLY A 340 -1.44 -0.98 -19.18
N THR A 341 -2.28 -0.40 -18.28
CA THR A 341 -3.09 -1.15 -17.34
C THR A 341 -4.07 -2.09 -18.06
N MET A 342 -4.79 -1.61 -19.07
CA MET A 342 -5.68 -2.45 -19.88
C MET A 342 -4.93 -3.53 -20.63
N GLY A 343 -3.77 -3.20 -21.21
CA GLY A 343 -2.90 -4.14 -21.91
C GLY A 343 -2.41 -5.26 -20.96
N ALA A 344 -1.97 -4.92 -19.75
CA ALA A 344 -1.57 -5.90 -18.74
C ALA A 344 -2.73 -6.81 -18.33
N MET A 345 -3.90 -6.25 -18.02
CA MET A 345 -5.11 -7.03 -17.68
C MET A 345 -5.49 -8.00 -18.81
N THR A 346 -5.46 -7.54 -20.06
CA THR A 346 -5.76 -8.38 -21.22
C THR A 346 -4.77 -9.55 -21.34
N ARG A 347 -3.47 -9.30 -21.14
CA ARG A 347 -2.42 -10.33 -21.18
C ARG A 347 -2.67 -11.42 -20.12
N VAL A 348 -2.90 -11.04 -18.87
CA VAL A 348 -3.20 -12.00 -17.80
C VAL A 348 -4.45 -12.80 -18.10
N ILE A 349 -5.54 -12.13 -18.49
CA ILE A 349 -6.81 -12.81 -18.81
C ILE A 349 -6.64 -13.81 -19.96
N THR A 350 -5.84 -13.50 -20.97
CA THR A 350 -5.60 -14.40 -22.10
C THR A 350 -4.65 -15.55 -21.76
N ALA A 351 -3.82 -15.41 -20.76
CA ALA A 351 -2.85 -16.44 -20.33
C ALA A 351 -3.44 -17.49 -19.39
N VAL A 352 -4.50 -17.16 -18.64
CA VAL A 352 -5.17 -18.13 -17.74
C VAL A 352 -6.18 -19.01 -18.47
N ASP A 353 -6.58 -20.13 -17.85
CA ASP A 353 -7.57 -21.07 -18.41
C ASP A 353 -9.00 -20.45 -18.52
N MET A 354 -9.85 -21.09 -19.34
CA MET A 354 -11.21 -20.60 -19.63
C MET A 354 -12.10 -20.45 -18.38
N ARG A 355 -11.93 -21.33 -17.37
CA ARG A 355 -12.73 -21.25 -16.13
C ARG A 355 -12.31 -20.04 -15.32
N THR A 356 -11.01 -19.82 -15.19
CA THR A 356 -10.44 -18.64 -14.52
C THR A 356 -10.84 -17.35 -15.24
N ARG A 357 -10.78 -17.33 -16.60
CA ARG A 357 -11.29 -16.18 -17.39
C ARG A 357 -12.73 -15.84 -17.06
N ALA A 358 -13.60 -16.85 -16.99
CA ALA A 358 -15.01 -16.66 -16.69
C ALA A 358 -15.25 -16.10 -15.28
N VAL A 359 -14.43 -16.50 -14.29
CA VAL A 359 -14.49 -15.97 -12.93
C VAL A 359 -14.03 -14.51 -12.91
N VAL A 360 -12.89 -14.20 -13.54
CA VAL A 360 -12.34 -12.84 -13.63
C VAL A 360 -13.32 -11.90 -14.33
N ALA A 361 -13.89 -12.32 -15.47
CA ALA A 361 -14.84 -11.50 -16.21
C ALA A 361 -16.10 -11.21 -15.38
N ARG A 362 -16.67 -12.21 -14.72
CA ARG A 362 -17.81 -12.02 -13.80
C ARG A 362 -17.47 -11.08 -12.64
N GLY A 363 -16.30 -11.26 -12.05
CA GLY A 363 -15.84 -10.40 -10.95
C GLY A 363 -15.68 -8.95 -11.38
N ALA A 364 -15.09 -8.72 -12.56
CA ALA A 364 -14.89 -7.38 -13.09
C ALA A 364 -16.20 -6.66 -13.51
N MET A 365 -17.25 -7.41 -13.85
CA MET A 365 -18.56 -6.86 -14.24
C MET A 365 -19.53 -6.67 -13.06
N SER A 366 -19.28 -7.31 -11.92
CA SER A 366 -20.17 -7.21 -10.76
C SER A 366 -19.89 -5.94 -9.96
N THR A 367 -20.96 -5.33 -9.42
CA THR A 367 -20.82 -4.30 -8.39
C THR A 367 -20.15 -4.94 -7.17
N PRO A 368 -19.07 -4.35 -6.63
CA PRO A 368 -18.43 -4.90 -5.44
C PRO A 368 -19.40 -4.93 -4.26
N ALA A 369 -19.47 -6.06 -3.55
CA ALA A 369 -20.37 -6.23 -2.40
C ALA A 369 -20.12 -5.23 -1.26
N TRP A 370 -18.91 -4.65 -1.22
CA TRP A 370 -18.50 -3.62 -0.26
C TRP A 370 -18.69 -2.17 -0.75
N ALA A 371 -19.03 -1.97 -2.01
CA ALA A 371 -19.44 -0.66 -2.52
C ALA A 371 -20.92 -0.51 -2.17
N GLY A 372 -21.21 -0.32 -0.87
CA GLY A 372 -22.57 -0.15 -0.40
C GLY A 372 -23.32 0.91 -1.20
N ASP A 373 -24.63 0.73 -1.33
CA ASP A 373 -25.52 1.71 -1.93
C ASP A 373 -25.26 3.06 -1.28
N THR A 374 -24.55 3.92 -2.00
CA THR A 374 -24.47 5.35 -1.68
C THR A 374 -25.70 5.99 -2.27
N ASP A 375 -26.84 5.85 -1.56
CA ASP A 375 -27.96 6.78 -1.70
C ASP A 375 -27.61 8.14 -1.10
#